data_464aba2baf9c78999c516fd88cdca749
#
_entry.id   464aba2baf9c78999c516fd88cdca749
#
_cell.length_a   1.000
_cell.length_b   1.000
_cell.length_c   1.000
_cell.angle_alpha   90.00
_cell.angle_beta   90.00
_cell.angle_gamma   90.00
#
_symmetry.space_group_name_H-M   'P 1'
#
loop_
_entity.id
_entity.type
_entity.pdbx_description
1 polymer ?
#
loop_
_entity_poly.entity_id
_entity_poly.type
_entity_poly.pdbx_seq_one_letter_code
_entity_poly.pdbx_strand_id
1 'polypeptide(L)'
;MLNYGCTRIEIGVQSIYEDVARDTNRCETFLSEVAIYYDASNLISINFLLINFMIRGHTVAAVCNSFQLGKDCGFKIVSHMMPDLPNMGKERDMEGFREYFENPQFRSDGLKIYPTLVIRGTGLYELWKAGHYKNYTPEELVDVVAQILALVPPWTRVYRIQRDIPMPLVTSGVDHGNLRCDYKFACLMIK
;
A
#
# COMPACT_ATOMS: atom_id res chain seq x y z
N MET A 1 -7.02 -8.81 -20.91
CA MET A 1 -6.31 -7.56 -20.55
C MET A 1 -5.36 -7.10 -21.65
N LEU A 2 -4.39 -7.91 -22.08
CA LEU A 2 -3.45 -7.54 -23.15
C LEU A 2 -4.15 -7.14 -24.45
N ASN A 3 -5.19 -7.87 -24.85
CA ASN A 3 -5.98 -7.57 -26.05
C ASN A 3 -6.69 -6.19 -26.02
N TYR A 4 -6.80 -5.57 -24.86
CA TYR A 4 -7.38 -4.23 -24.68
C TYR A 4 -6.31 -3.15 -24.47
N GLY A 5 -5.04 -3.47 -24.71
CA GLY A 5 -3.93 -2.52 -24.58
C GLY A 5 -3.53 -2.20 -23.12
N CYS A 6 -3.93 -3.04 -22.15
CA CYS A 6 -3.47 -2.89 -20.77
C CYS A 6 -1.98 -3.24 -20.69
N THR A 7 -1.17 -2.32 -20.17
CA THR A 7 0.28 -2.47 -20.03
C THR A 7 0.75 -2.43 -18.57
N ARG A 8 -0.15 -2.10 -17.65
CA ARG A 8 0.17 -1.93 -16.24
C ARG A 8 -0.93 -2.50 -15.35
N ILE A 9 -0.54 -3.15 -14.28
CA ILE A 9 -1.43 -3.60 -13.20
C ILE A 9 -1.00 -2.97 -11.86
N GLU A 10 -1.94 -2.76 -10.98
CA GLU A 10 -1.70 -2.24 -9.64
C GLU A 10 -2.04 -3.32 -8.61
N ILE A 11 -1.12 -3.60 -7.69
CA ILE A 11 -1.25 -4.64 -6.68
C ILE A 11 -1.14 -3.99 -5.29
N GLY A 12 -2.18 -4.17 -4.47
CA GLY A 12 -2.18 -3.74 -3.09
C GLY A 12 -1.43 -4.73 -2.20
N VAL A 13 -0.15 -4.53 -1.98
CA VAL A 13 0.66 -5.35 -1.05
C VAL A 13 0.38 -4.95 0.39
N GLN A 14 0.37 -3.67 0.66
CA GLN A 14 0.12 -3.00 1.94
C GLN A 14 1.20 -3.28 2.99
N SER A 15 1.43 -4.53 3.34
CA SER A 15 2.48 -5.02 4.23
C SER A 15 2.98 -6.37 3.73
N ILE A 16 4.23 -6.69 4.03
CA ILE A 16 4.83 -8.02 3.79
C ILE A 16 4.64 -8.98 4.98
N TYR A 17 3.98 -8.54 6.03
CA TYR A 17 3.74 -9.34 7.24
C TYR A 17 2.33 -9.91 7.23
N GLU A 18 2.23 -11.24 7.32
CA GLU A 18 0.93 -11.95 7.28
C GLU A 18 0.06 -11.67 8.50
N ASP A 19 0.67 -11.50 9.67
CA ASP A 19 -0.02 -11.13 10.91
C ASP A 19 -0.68 -9.76 10.79
N VAL A 20 0.01 -8.78 10.23
CA VAL A 20 -0.51 -7.43 10.00
C VAL A 20 -1.63 -7.44 8.97
N ALA A 21 -1.48 -8.20 7.89
CA ALA A 21 -2.50 -8.35 6.85
C ALA A 21 -3.79 -8.98 7.42
N ARG A 22 -3.64 -9.98 8.30
CA ARG A 22 -4.77 -10.62 9.00
C ARG A 22 -5.45 -9.69 10.01
N ASP A 23 -4.67 -8.99 10.83
CA ASP A 23 -5.19 -8.16 11.92
C ASP A 23 -5.90 -6.89 11.41
N THR A 24 -5.54 -6.42 10.23
CA THR A 24 -6.22 -5.30 9.56
C THR A 24 -7.56 -5.69 8.93
N ASN A 25 -7.94 -6.96 9.00
CA ASN A 25 -9.23 -7.53 8.55
C ASN A 25 -9.70 -6.97 7.19
N ARG A 26 -8.82 -7.00 6.21
CA ARG A 26 -9.05 -6.37 4.90
C ARG A 26 -9.93 -7.17 3.96
N CYS A 27 -10.63 -8.19 4.46
CA CYS A 27 -11.51 -9.00 3.62
C CYS A 27 -12.66 -8.22 2.97
N GLU A 28 -13.12 -7.11 3.55
CA GLU A 28 -14.31 -6.42 3.06
C GLU A 28 -14.06 -5.20 2.18
N THR A 29 -12.92 -4.53 2.30
CA THR A 29 -12.64 -3.28 1.58
C THR A 29 -11.96 -3.45 0.22
N PHE A 30 -11.50 -4.65 -0.08
CA PHE A 30 -10.65 -4.90 -1.25
C PHE A 30 -11.41 -4.99 -2.57
N LEU A 31 -12.69 -5.28 -2.53
CA LEU A 31 -13.54 -5.33 -3.74
C LEU A 31 -13.69 -3.96 -4.43
N SER A 32 -13.48 -2.87 -3.70
CA SER A 32 -13.64 -1.52 -4.25
C SER A 32 -12.39 -0.97 -4.94
N GLU A 33 -11.19 -1.44 -4.60
CA GLU A 33 -9.95 -0.82 -5.10
C GLU A 33 -9.42 -1.44 -6.40
N VAL A 34 -9.65 -2.71 -6.66
CA VAL A 34 -9.28 -3.35 -7.94
C VAL A 34 -10.33 -3.07 -9.01
N ALA A 35 -11.58 -2.80 -8.63
CA ALA A 35 -12.69 -2.56 -9.55
C ALA A 35 -12.68 -1.18 -10.22
N ILE A 36 -11.93 -0.20 -9.71
CA ILE A 36 -12.04 1.21 -10.13
C ILE A 36 -11.40 1.51 -11.49
N TYR A 37 -10.57 0.64 -12.03
CA TYR A 37 -9.84 0.91 -13.27
C TYR A 37 -10.27 0.08 -14.49
N TYR A 38 -11.43 -0.59 -14.42
CA TYR A 38 -11.95 -1.37 -15.55
C TYR A 38 -13.40 -1.05 -15.87
N ASP A 39 -13.63 -0.75 -17.15
CA ASP A 39 -14.94 -0.60 -17.77
C ASP A 39 -15.81 -1.84 -17.48
N ALA A 40 -17.04 -1.60 -17.06
CA ALA A 40 -17.97 -2.56 -16.45
C ALA A 40 -18.35 -3.78 -17.33
N SER A 41 -17.92 -3.85 -18.59
CA SER A 41 -18.36 -4.88 -19.54
C SER A 41 -17.62 -6.21 -19.49
N ASN A 42 -16.48 -6.33 -18.79
CA ASN A 42 -15.65 -7.54 -18.75
C ASN A 42 -15.34 -8.09 -17.33
N LEU A 43 -16.12 -7.70 -16.36
CA LEU A 43 -15.88 -7.95 -14.94
C LEU A 43 -16.06 -9.42 -14.49
N ILE A 44 -16.79 -10.25 -15.23
CA ILE A 44 -17.33 -11.51 -14.69
C ILE A 44 -16.30 -12.63 -14.57
N SER A 45 -15.39 -12.78 -15.50
CA SER A 45 -14.43 -13.92 -15.48
C SER A 45 -13.20 -13.68 -14.61
N ILE A 46 -12.77 -12.42 -14.49
CA ILE A 46 -11.61 -12.03 -13.67
C ILE A 46 -12.00 -11.95 -12.19
N ASN A 47 -13.24 -11.52 -11.91
CA ASN A 47 -13.77 -11.46 -10.55
C ASN A 47 -13.79 -12.83 -9.87
N PHE A 48 -14.09 -13.93 -10.57
CA PHE A 48 -14.17 -15.25 -9.97
C PHE A 48 -12.80 -15.77 -9.50
N LEU A 49 -11.75 -15.55 -10.27
CA LEU A 49 -10.39 -15.96 -9.89
C LEU A 49 -9.82 -15.07 -8.77
N LEU A 50 -10.03 -13.76 -8.85
CA LEU A 50 -9.63 -12.79 -7.84
C LEU A 50 -10.43 -12.93 -6.55
N ILE A 51 -11.75 -13.19 -6.61
CA ILE A 51 -12.60 -13.38 -5.44
C ILE A 51 -12.16 -14.61 -4.62
N ASN A 52 -11.86 -15.73 -5.27
CA ASN A 52 -11.34 -16.91 -4.56
C ASN A 52 -9.97 -16.69 -3.91
N PHE A 53 -9.16 -15.80 -4.49
CA PHE A 53 -7.86 -15.43 -3.99
C PHE A 53 -7.96 -14.46 -2.79
N MET A 54 -8.97 -13.58 -2.79
CA MET A 54 -9.15 -12.51 -1.81
C MET A 54 -9.91 -12.93 -0.54
N ILE A 55 -10.80 -13.93 -0.63
CA ILE A 55 -11.56 -14.46 0.52
C ILE A 55 -10.67 -15.17 1.54
N ARG A 56 -9.44 -15.55 1.17
CA ARG A 56 -8.52 -16.30 2.04
C ARG A 56 -7.49 -15.44 2.80
N GLY A 57 -7.54 -14.13 2.67
CA GLY A 57 -6.51 -13.23 3.19
C GLY A 57 -5.25 -13.23 2.29
N HIS A 58 -4.48 -12.15 2.33
CA HIS A 58 -3.23 -12.08 1.60
C HIS A 58 -2.18 -12.93 2.30
N THR A 59 -1.70 -13.97 1.68
CA THR A 59 -0.42 -14.54 2.06
C THR A 59 0.69 -13.83 1.27
N VAL A 60 1.87 -13.71 1.86
CA VAL A 60 3.06 -13.19 1.18
C VAL A 60 3.34 -14.00 -0.09
N ALA A 61 3.19 -15.32 -0.02
CA ALA A 61 3.33 -16.21 -1.18
C ALA A 61 2.35 -15.86 -2.32
N ALA A 62 1.13 -15.51 -1.98
CA ALA A 62 0.12 -15.14 -2.97
C ALA A 62 0.46 -13.82 -3.68
N VAL A 63 1.00 -12.86 -2.94
CA VAL A 63 1.50 -11.60 -3.50
C VAL A 63 2.68 -11.87 -4.45
N CYS A 64 3.67 -12.66 -4.02
CA CYS A 64 4.81 -13.03 -4.85
C CYS A 64 4.39 -13.72 -6.16
N ASN A 65 3.45 -14.68 -6.08
CA ASN A 65 2.90 -15.35 -7.27
C ASN A 65 2.20 -14.36 -8.21
N SER A 66 1.49 -13.37 -7.67
CA SER A 66 0.83 -12.34 -8.46
C SER A 66 1.84 -11.43 -9.17
N PHE A 67 2.95 -11.10 -8.51
CA PHE A 67 4.06 -10.36 -9.12
C PHE A 67 4.69 -11.17 -10.25
N GLN A 68 5.02 -12.43 -10.01
CA GLN A 68 5.59 -13.32 -11.02
C GLN A 68 4.66 -13.41 -12.23
N LEU A 69 3.40 -13.78 -12.03
CA LEU A 69 2.41 -13.91 -13.11
C LEU A 69 2.24 -12.60 -13.90
N GLY A 70 2.18 -11.45 -13.20
CA GLY A 70 2.09 -10.15 -13.86
C GLY A 70 3.31 -9.84 -14.73
N LYS A 71 4.51 -10.15 -14.24
CA LYS A 71 5.76 -9.98 -15.00
C LYS A 71 5.85 -10.92 -16.19
N ASP A 72 5.51 -12.19 -16.01
CA ASP A 72 5.52 -13.21 -17.07
C ASP A 72 4.54 -12.85 -18.20
N CYS A 73 3.41 -12.21 -17.85
CA CYS A 73 2.47 -11.67 -18.83
C CYS A 73 2.93 -10.36 -19.50
N GLY A 74 4.08 -9.80 -19.12
CA GLY A 74 4.63 -8.58 -19.70
C GLY A 74 4.05 -7.28 -19.14
N PHE A 75 3.32 -7.31 -18.02
CA PHE A 75 2.80 -6.10 -17.38
C PHE A 75 3.87 -5.36 -16.58
N LYS A 76 3.76 -4.05 -16.53
CA LYS A 76 4.38 -3.23 -15.49
C LYS A 76 3.58 -3.35 -14.20
N ILE A 77 4.27 -3.57 -13.09
CA ILE A 77 3.64 -3.71 -11.78
C ILE A 77 3.86 -2.47 -10.94
N VAL A 78 2.76 -1.88 -10.47
CA VAL A 78 2.76 -0.82 -9.47
C VAL A 78 2.20 -1.38 -8.19
N SER A 79 2.96 -1.31 -7.11
CA SER A 79 2.54 -1.78 -5.80
C SER A 79 2.08 -0.64 -4.90
N HIS A 80 1.21 -0.97 -3.97
CA HIS A 80 0.78 -0.08 -2.90
C HIS A 80 1.32 -0.61 -1.58
N MET A 81 2.00 0.24 -0.82
CA MET A 81 2.52 -0.05 0.52
C MET A 81 1.99 0.96 1.51
N MET A 82 1.73 0.51 2.73
CA MET A 82 1.15 1.34 3.79
C MET A 82 2.02 1.30 5.04
N PRO A 83 2.76 2.37 5.35
CA PRO A 83 3.36 2.54 6.67
C PRO A 83 2.30 2.90 7.72
N ASP A 84 2.66 2.71 8.98
CA ASP A 84 1.82 3.04 10.14
C ASP A 84 0.56 2.17 10.25
N LEU A 85 0.66 0.87 9.90
CA LEU A 85 -0.42 -0.08 10.14
C LEU A 85 -0.48 -0.51 11.61
N PRO A 86 -1.64 -0.98 12.11
CA PRO A 86 -1.74 -1.55 13.46
C PRO A 86 -0.69 -2.64 13.71
N ASN A 87 -0.20 -2.72 14.94
CA ASN A 87 0.85 -3.67 15.38
C ASN A 87 2.19 -3.54 14.63
N MET A 88 2.36 -2.45 13.88
CA MET A 88 3.65 -2.03 13.34
C MET A 88 4.39 -1.15 14.37
N GLY A 89 5.47 -0.64 14.03
CA GLY A 89 6.26 0.35 14.74
C GLY A 89 7.27 0.84 13.73
N LYS A 90 7.94 1.94 14.00
CA LYS A 90 8.87 2.54 13.03
C LYS A 90 9.96 1.56 12.57
N GLU A 91 10.51 0.81 13.50
CA GLU A 91 11.55 -0.19 13.22
C GLU A 91 11.04 -1.29 12.28
N ARG A 92 9.85 -1.82 12.59
CA ARG A 92 9.24 -2.89 11.79
C ARG A 92 8.78 -2.39 10.42
N ASP A 93 8.27 -1.16 10.34
CA ASP A 93 7.98 -0.53 9.05
C ASP A 93 9.25 -0.41 8.20
N MET A 94 10.34 0.10 8.76
CA MET A 94 11.62 0.23 8.04
C MET A 94 12.20 -1.10 7.60
N GLU A 95 12.14 -2.12 8.44
CA GLU A 95 12.57 -3.49 8.12
C GLU A 95 11.71 -4.07 6.98
N GLY A 96 10.38 -3.89 7.06
CA GLY A 96 9.45 -4.34 6.02
C GLY A 96 9.70 -3.68 4.67
N PHE A 97 9.98 -2.38 4.65
CA PHE A 97 10.32 -1.69 3.40
C PHE A 97 11.69 -2.11 2.86
N ARG A 98 12.67 -2.37 3.73
CA ARG A 98 13.98 -2.90 3.30
C ARG A 98 13.82 -4.27 2.65
N GLU A 99 13.17 -5.20 3.32
CA GLU A 99 12.87 -6.54 2.78
C GLU A 99 12.10 -6.43 1.45
N TYR A 100 11.09 -5.55 1.38
CA TYR A 100 10.32 -5.33 0.16
C TYR A 100 11.20 -4.89 -1.03
N PHE A 101 12.21 -4.05 -0.82
CA PHE A 101 13.08 -3.58 -1.89
C PHE A 101 14.22 -4.55 -2.22
N GLU A 102 14.71 -5.30 -1.25
CA GLU A 102 15.83 -6.22 -1.41
C GLU A 102 15.38 -7.58 -1.97
N ASN A 103 14.20 -8.06 -1.56
CA ASN A 103 13.69 -9.36 -1.97
C ASN A 103 13.25 -9.34 -3.45
N PRO A 104 13.88 -10.18 -4.30
CA PRO A 104 13.59 -10.19 -5.74
C PRO A 104 12.15 -10.59 -6.09
N GLN A 105 11.40 -11.19 -5.17
CA GLN A 105 10.01 -11.57 -5.37
C GLN A 105 9.05 -10.35 -5.40
N PHE A 106 9.47 -9.21 -4.85
CA PHE A 106 8.68 -7.98 -4.79
C PHE A 106 9.16 -6.88 -5.76
N ARG A 107 9.94 -7.18 -6.77
CA ARG A 107 10.43 -6.16 -7.72
C ARG A 107 9.31 -5.52 -8.51
N SER A 108 8.77 -4.41 -7.99
CA SER A 108 7.81 -3.56 -8.70
C SER A 108 8.51 -2.55 -9.61
N ASP A 109 7.83 -2.15 -10.69
CA ASP A 109 8.27 -1.05 -11.58
C ASP A 109 7.86 0.31 -11.00
N GLY A 110 6.89 0.31 -10.10
CA GLY A 110 6.44 1.52 -9.44
C GLY A 110 5.85 1.28 -8.06
N LEU A 111 5.84 2.33 -7.27
CA LEU A 111 5.41 2.32 -5.89
C LEU A 111 4.47 3.48 -5.59
N LYS A 112 3.43 3.20 -4.84
CA LYS A 112 2.59 4.19 -4.16
C LYS A 112 2.68 3.93 -2.67
N ILE A 113 3.00 4.96 -1.90
CA ILE A 113 3.08 4.91 -0.44
C ILE A 113 1.84 5.62 0.11
N TYR A 114 1.06 4.90 0.90
CA TYR A 114 -0.15 5.41 1.49
C TYR A 114 -0.08 5.30 3.02
N PRO A 115 0.41 6.33 3.72
CA PRO A 115 0.34 6.37 5.17
C PRO A 115 -1.07 6.06 5.66
N THR A 116 -1.15 5.31 6.74
CA THR A 116 -2.43 4.86 7.28
C THR A 116 -3.24 6.02 7.84
N LEU A 117 -4.50 6.12 7.44
CA LEU A 117 -5.45 7.13 7.88
C LEU A 117 -6.59 6.49 8.64
N VAL A 118 -6.98 7.07 9.75
CA VAL A 118 -8.17 6.67 10.51
C VAL A 118 -9.38 7.40 9.93
N ILE A 119 -10.26 6.65 9.30
CA ILE A 119 -11.47 7.16 8.66
C ILE A 119 -12.68 6.74 9.48
N ARG A 120 -13.57 7.68 9.77
CA ARG A 120 -14.79 7.43 10.53
C ARG A 120 -15.63 6.33 9.90
N GLY A 121 -16.12 5.40 10.72
CA GLY A 121 -16.95 4.27 10.27
C GLY A 121 -16.18 3.05 9.78
N THR A 122 -14.84 3.04 9.91
CA THR A 122 -14.02 1.86 9.62
C THR A 122 -13.67 1.08 10.89
N GLY A 123 -13.30 -0.20 10.75
CA GLY A 123 -12.81 -1.00 11.88
C GLY A 123 -11.59 -0.38 12.57
N LEU A 124 -10.70 0.26 11.80
CA LEU A 124 -9.55 0.98 12.33
C LEU A 124 -9.95 2.17 13.20
N TYR A 125 -11.05 2.83 12.85
CA TYR A 125 -11.61 3.91 13.68
C TYR A 125 -12.04 3.40 15.06
N GLU A 126 -12.64 2.20 15.14
CA GLU A 126 -13.04 1.61 16.42
C GLU A 126 -11.81 1.22 17.27
N LEU A 127 -10.76 0.67 16.67
CA LEU A 127 -9.49 0.39 17.35
C LEU A 127 -8.83 1.68 17.86
N TRP A 128 -8.82 2.72 17.06
CA TRP A 128 -8.28 4.03 17.45
C TRP A 128 -9.09 4.64 18.60
N LYS A 129 -10.41 4.60 18.51
CA LYS A 129 -11.32 5.10 19.55
C LYS A 129 -11.18 4.35 20.87
N ALA A 130 -10.95 3.05 20.81
CA ALA A 130 -10.70 2.20 21.98
C ALA A 130 -9.27 2.34 22.55
N GLY A 131 -8.40 3.11 21.90
CA GLY A 131 -7.01 3.29 22.34
C GLY A 131 -6.07 2.13 21.99
N HIS A 132 -6.52 1.18 21.15
CA HIS A 132 -5.72 0.05 20.71
C HIS A 132 -4.85 0.35 19.49
N TYR A 133 -5.05 1.49 18.88
CA TYR A 133 -4.24 1.98 17.76
C TYR A 133 -3.99 3.48 17.88
N LYS A 134 -2.79 3.91 17.54
CA LYS A 134 -2.39 5.32 17.48
C LYS A 134 -1.47 5.52 16.29
N ASN A 135 -1.77 6.53 15.46
CA ASN A 135 -0.89 6.94 14.37
C ASN A 135 0.44 7.49 14.87
N TYR A 136 1.47 7.42 14.02
CA TYR A 136 2.70 8.18 14.23
C TYR A 136 2.39 9.68 14.30
N THR A 137 3.21 10.42 15.04
CA THR A 137 3.15 11.87 14.98
C THR A 137 3.52 12.35 13.57
N PRO A 138 3.11 13.55 13.16
CA PRO A 138 3.48 14.10 11.86
C PRO A 138 4.99 14.08 11.60
N GLU A 139 5.79 14.43 12.63
CA GLU A 139 7.25 14.44 12.54
C GLU A 139 7.81 13.03 12.36
N GLU A 140 7.31 12.06 13.13
CA GLU A 140 7.71 10.66 13.02
C GLU A 140 7.37 10.08 11.64
N LEU A 141 6.20 10.42 11.12
CA LEU A 141 5.78 9.95 9.80
C LEU A 141 6.64 10.55 8.68
N VAL A 142 6.96 11.84 8.77
CA VAL A 142 7.87 12.51 7.83
C VAL A 142 9.23 11.82 7.82
N ASP A 143 9.78 11.53 9.00
CA ASP A 143 11.07 10.86 9.13
C ASP A 143 11.04 9.44 8.54
N VAL A 144 10.05 8.62 8.91
CA VAL A 144 9.89 7.26 8.38
C VAL A 144 9.75 7.27 6.86
N VAL A 145 8.90 8.13 6.31
CA VAL A 145 8.71 8.17 4.85
C VAL A 145 9.94 8.70 4.13
N ALA A 146 10.69 9.64 4.72
CA ALA A 146 11.95 10.09 4.15
C ALA A 146 12.99 8.96 4.09
N GLN A 147 13.10 8.17 5.16
CA GLN A 147 13.97 7.00 5.19
C GLN A 147 13.52 5.93 4.17
N ILE A 148 12.21 5.65 4.05
CA ILE A 148 11.67 4.75 3.04
C ILE A 148 12.06 5.23 1.63
N LEU A 149 11.91 6.52 1.35
CA LEU A 149 12.26 7.09 0.03
C LEU A 149 13.76 6.99 -0.28
N ALA A 150 14.61 7.05 0.75
CA ALA A 150 16.04 6.85 0.59
C ALA A 150 16.42 5.41 0.23
N LEU A 151 15.57 4.42 0.59
CA LEU A 151 15.74 3.01 0.25
C LEU A 151 15.23 2.66 -1.16
N VAL A 152 14.43 3.52 -1.79
CA VAL A 152 13.81 3.21 -3.10
C VAL A 152 14.88 2.99 -4.16
N PRO A 153 14.89 1.82 -4.82
CA PRO A 153 15.85 1.53 -5.89
C PRO A 153 15.67 2.46 -7.10
N PRO A 154 16.73 2.75 -7.86
CA PRO A 154 16.70 3.71 -8.98
C PRO A 154 15.76 3.29 -10.13
N TRP A 155 15.43 2.01 -10.24
CA TRP A 155 14.50 1.49 -11.26
C TRP A 155 13.03 1.54 -10.84
N THR A 156 12.72 1.84 -9.55
CA THR A 156 11.35 1.91 -9.06
C THR A 156 10.85 3.35 -9.06
N ARG A 157 9.78 3.62 -9.82
CA ARG A 157 9.15 4.93 -9.86
C ARG A 157 8.19 5.13 -8.70
N VAL A 158 8.40 6.14 -7.87
CA VAL A 158 7.41 6.55 -6.87
C VAL A 158 6.34 7.43 -7.52
N TYR A 159 5.13 6.89 -7.67
CA TYR A 159 4.00 7.58 -8.29
C TYR A 159 3.31 8.54 -7.34
N ARG A 160 3.07 8.10 -6.11
CA ARG A 160 2.30 8.86 -5.13
C ARG A 160 2.77 8.57 -3.72
N ILE A 161 2.77 9.61 -2.91
CA ILE A 161 2.91 9.55 -1.46
C ILE A 161 1.67 10.22 -0.92
N GLN A 162 0.86 9.49 -0.13
CA GLN A 162 -0.45 9.90 0.37
C GLN A 162 -1.59 9.71 -0.65
N ARG A 163 -2.76 9.40 -0.11
CA ARG A 163 -4.02 9.24 -0.83
C ARG A 163 -4.85 10.52 -0.72
N ASP A 164 -5.48 10.92 -1.83
CA ASP A 164 -6.40 12.05 -1.85
C ASP A 164 -7.74 11.63 -1.24
N ILE A 165 -7.87 11.79 0.07
CA ILE A 165 -9.11 11.55 0.82
C ILE A 165 -9.59 12.91 1.33
N PRO A 166 -10.88 13.22 1.21
CA PRO A 166 -11.43 14.46 1.76
C PRO A 166 -11.16 14.57 3.27
N MET A 167 -10.48 15.63 3.69
CA MET A 167 -10.07 15.86 5.07
C MET A 167 -11.19 15.69 6.12
N PRO A 168 -12.47 16.10 5.84
CA PRO A 168 -13.55 15.89 6.79
C PRO A 168 -13.83 14.43 7.18
N LEU A 169 -13.36 13.47 6.38
CA LEU A 169 -13.51 12.04 6.65
C LEU A 169 -12.38 11.47 7.52
N VAL A 170 -11.24 12.16 7.58
CA VAL A 170 -10.06 11.72 8.33
C VAL A 170 -10.18 12.18 9.79
N THR A 171 -10.04 11.22 10.70
CA THR A 171 -10.09 11.48 12.16
C THR A 171 -8.71 11.57 12.75
N SER A 172 -7.76 10.78 12.27
CA SER A 172 -6.36 10.76 12.71
C SER A 172 -5.46 10.30 11.57
N GLY A 173 -4.22 10.71 11.59
CA GLY A 173 -3.21 10.50 10.55
C GLY A 173 -2.75 11.83 9.98
N VAL A 174 -2.24 11.82 8.77
CA VAL A 174 -1.67 13.02 8.15
C VAL A 174 -2.72 14.05 7.77
N ASP A 175 -2.54 15.25 8.26
CA ASP A 175 -3.48 16.37 8.13
C ASP A 175 -3.13 17.34 6.98
N HIS A 176 -2.03 17.12 6.25
CA HIS A 176 -1.54 18.06 5.24
C HIS A 176 -1.54 17.46 3.84
N GLY A 177 -2.16 18.15 2.88
CA GLY A 177 -2.27 17.70 1.49
C GLY A 177 -0.96 17.70 0.68
N ASN A 178 0.13 18.28 1.19
CA ASN A 178 1.39 18.48 0.47
C ASN A 178 2.58 17.72 1.06
N LEU A 179 2.35 16.56 1.64
CA LEU A 179 3.40 15.74 2.24
C LEU A 179 4.63 15.53 1.35
N ARG A 180 4.44 15.49 0.03
CA ARG A 180 5.55 15.31 -0.91
C ARG A 180 6.59 16.45 -0.84
N CYS A 181 6.20 17.65 -0.44
CA CYS A 181 7.13 18.77 -0.25
C CYS A 181 7.90 18.62 1.07
N ASP A 182 7.22 18.21 2.12
CA ASP A 182 7.81 18.06 3.46
C ASP A 182 8.86 16.93 3.46
N TYR A 183 8.57 15.81 2.79
CA TYR A 183 9.52 14.69 2.63
C TYR A 183 10.72 15.04 1.75
N LYS A 184 10.58 15.91 0.76
CA LYS A 184 11.73 16.35 -0.05
C LYS A 184 12.76 17.10 0.78
N PHE A 185 12.33 17.94 1.71
CA PHE A 185 13.23 18.62 2.62
C PHE A 185 13.92 17.63 3.57
N ALA A 186 13.18 16.66 4.13
CA ALA A 186 13.76 15.63 4.98
C ALA A 186 14.78 14.75 4.22
N CYS A 187 14.48 14.32 2.99
CA CYS A 187 15.41 13.55 2.15
C CYS A 187 16.70 14.30 1.79
N LEU A 188 16.67 15.63 1.72
CA LEU A 188 17.87 16.44 1.49
C LEU A 188 18.78 16.50 2.72
N MET A 189 18.23 16.26 3.91
CA MET A 189 18.99 16.26 5.17
C MET A 189 19.59 14.87 5.51
N ILE A 190 19.14 13.80 4.85
CA ILE A 190 19.64 12.43 5.05
C ILE A 190 20.87 12.12 4.16
N LYS A 191 21.15 12.94 3.16
CA LYS A 191 22.35 12.88 2.30
C LYS A 191 23.50 13.69 2.91
#